data_d0fc3995cbeefa600ae8d34264fb3634
#
_entry.id   d0fc3995cbeefa600ae8d34264fb3634
#
_cell.length_a   1.000
_cell.length_b   1.000
_cell.length_c   1.000
_cell.angle_alpha   90.00
_cell.angle_beta   90.00
_cell.angle_gamma   90.00
#
_symmetry.space_group_name_H-M   'P 1'
#
loop_
_entity.id
_entity.type
_entity.pdbx_description
1 polymer ?
#
loop_
_entity_poly.entity_id
_entity_poly.type
_entity_poly.pdbx_seq_one_letter_code
_entity_poly.pdbx_strand_id
1 'polypeptide(L)'
;MRQRKPKDLEKRLEKYSEQMITAPAPESVQEYFHAGRPLMLEIGCGKGQFIRKKALDNPDKDYIAIEGQDTVILRALEKAAEAAGETYGADVMPNLRFIMAYVDHMSDFFREG
;
A
#
# COMPACT_ATOMS: atom_id res chain seq x y z
N MET A 1 -8.34 8.40 24.75
CA MET A 1 -8.95 7.06 24.77
C MET A 1 -8.23 6.14 23.80
N ARG A 2 -7.82 4.97 24.27
CA ARG A 2 -7.10 4.04 23.43
C ARG A 2 -8.06 3.32 22.48
N GLN A 3 -7.77 3.35 21.20
CA GLN A 3 -8.57 2.64 20.23
C GLN A 3 -8.28 1.13 20.34
N ARG A 4 -9.34 0.33 20.47
CA ARG A 4 -9.18 -1.12 20.60
C ARG A 4 -8.89 -1.74 19.23
N LYS A 5 -7.83 -2.54 19.15
CA LYS A 5 -7.51 -3.27 17.93
C LYS A 5 -8.46 -4.45 17.75
N PRO A 6 -8.86 -4.76 16.52
CA PRO A 6 -9.62 -5.98 16.24
C PRO A 6 -8.84 -7.22 16.71
N LYS A 7 -9.55 -8.21 17.22
CA LYS A 7 -8.91 -9.46 17.69
C LYS A 7 -8.26 -10.25 16.56
N ASP A 8 -8.77 -10.08 15.36
CA ASP A 8 -8.34 -10.80 14.17
C ASP A 8 -7.54 -9.92 13.21
N LEU A 9 -6.91 -8.86 13.73
CA LEU A 9 -6.20 -7.89 12.91
C LEU A 9 -5.15 -8.52 12.00
N GLU A 10 -4.33 -9.41 12.54
CA GLU A 10 -3.29 -10.08 11.76
C GLU A 10 -3.86 -10.90 10.61
N LYS A 11 -4.93 -11.64 10.86
CA LYS A 11 -5.60 -12.42 9.83
C LYS A 11 -6.20 -11.54 8.75
N ARG A 12 -6.79 -10.42 9.16
CA ARG A 12 -7.38 -9.49 8.22
C ARG A 12 -6.30 -8.82 7.35
N LEU A 13 -5.16 -8.49 7.94
CA LEU A 13 -4.04 -7.95 7.16
C LEU A 13 -3.47 -8.97 6.18
N GLU A 14 -3.36 -10.24 6.60
CA GLU A 14 -2.88 -11.31 5.73
C GLU A 14 -3.75 -11.48 4.48
N LYS A 15 -5.04 -11.27 4.62
CA LYS A 15 -5.97 -11.35 3.49
C LYS A 15 -5.57 -10.40 2.36
N TYR A 16 -4.95 -9.27 2.69
CA TYR A 16 -4.57 -8.26 1.73
C TYR A 16 -3.08 -8.25 1.41
N SER A 17 -2.38 -9.35 1.71
CA SER A 17 -0.92 -9.42 1.54
C SER A 17 -0.45 -9.14 0.11
N GLU A 18 -1.24 -9.49 -0.89
CA GLU A 18 -0.89 -9.21 -2.28
C GLU A 18 -0.91 -7.73 -2.64
N GLN A 19 -1.72 -6.94 -1.91
CA GLN A 19 -1.73 -5.49 -2.08
C GLN A 19 -0.59 -4.82 -1.33
N MET A 20 0.17 -5.58 -0.54
CA MET A 20 1.25 -5.06 0.30
C MET A 20 2.61 -5.54 -0.17
N ILE A 21 3.63 -4.77 0.18
CA ILE A 21 5.02 -5.25 0.19
C ILE A 21 5.25 -5.65 1.65
N THR A 22 5.15 -6.94 1.95
CA THR A 22 5.11 -7.43 3.34
C THR A 22 6.47 -7.53 4.02
N ALA A 23 7.53 -7.64 3.24
CA ALA A 23 8.90 -7.65 3.76
C ALA A 23 9.70 -6.60 2.99
N PRO A 24 9.45 -5.32 3.27
CA PRO A 24 10.04 -4.26 2.46
C PRO A 24 11.57 -4.22 2.61
N ALA A 25 12.23 -4.24 1.47
CA ALA A 25 13.67 -4.14 1.32
C ALA A 25 13.90 -3.52 -0.05
N PRO A 26 15.08 -2.96 -0.33
CA PRO A 26 15.32 -2.40 -1.65
C PRO A 26 15.00 -3.36 -2.79
N GLU A 27 15.29 -4.65 -2.62
CA GLU A 27 15.04 -5.66 -3.64
C GLU A 27 13.55 -5.87 -3.90
N SER A 28 12.74 -6.00 -2.84
CA SER A 28 11.31 -6.24 -2.99
C SER A 28 10.58 -5.02 -3.55
N VAL A 29 11.05 -3.83 -3.20
CA VAL A 29 10.49 -2.59 -3.73
C VAL A 29 10.82 -2.49 -5.21
N GLN A 30 12.07 -2.83 -5.61
CA GLN A 30 12.47 -2.79 -7.01
C GLN A 30 11.72 -3.79 -7.88
N GLU A 31 11.41 -4.96 -7.34
CA GLU A 31 10.63 -5.96 -8.07
C GLU A 31 9.25 -5.47 -8.45
N TYR A 32 8.67 -4.61 -7.62
CA TYR A 32 7.38 -4.00 -7.91
C TYR A 32 7.48 -2.97 -9.04
N PHE A 33 8.62 -2.30 -9.20
CA PHE A 33 8.78 -1.23 -10.17
C PHE A 33 8.93 -1.79 -11.57
N HIS A 34 8.23 -1.19 -12.50
CA HIS A 34 8.38 -1.50 -13.91
C HIS A 34 9.26 -0.43 -14.55
N ALA A 35 10.27 -0.86 -15.30
CA ALA A 35 11.17 0.07 -15.97
C ALA A 35 10.38 1.02 -16.88
N GLY A 36 10.70 2.31 -16.79
CA GLY A 36 10.05 3.33 -17.62
C GLY A 36 8.73 3.85 -17.08
N ARG A 37 8.26 3.35 -15.93
CA ARG A 37 7.03 3.86 -15.30
C ARG A 37 7.38 4.78 -14.15
N PRO A 38 6.73 5.96 -14.05
CA PRO A 38 6.93 6.82 -12.89
C PRO A 38 6.46 6.13 -11.60
N LEU A 39 7.21 6.32 -10.53
CA LEU A 39 6.83 5.86 -9.20
C LEU A 39 6.48 7.06 -8.34
N MET A 40 5.33 7.00 -7.70
CA MET A 40 4.86 8.00 -6.75
C MET A 40 4.79 7.40 -5.36
N LEU A 41 5.24 8.18 -4.37
CA LEU A 41 5.30 7.73 -2.99
C LEU A 41 4.46 8.64 -2.12
N GLU A 42 3.60 8.06 -1.27
CA GLU A 42 2.84 8.82 -0.28
C GLU A 42 3.13 8.29 1.12
N ILE A 43 3.54 9.17 2.02
CA ILE A 43 3.85 8.83 3.41
C ILE A 43 2.71 9.29 4.29
N GLY A 44 2.29 8.41 5.22
CA GLY A 44 1.16 8.71 6.09
C GLY A 44 -0.13 8.76 5.33
N CYS A 45 -0.41 7.73 4.54
CA CYS A 45 -1.54 7.72 3.62
C CYS A 45 -2.90 7.70 4.31
N GLY A 46 -2.94 7.46 5.63
CA GLY A 46 -4.20 7.33 6.33
C GLY A 46 -5.07 6.24 5.75
N LYS A 47 -6.32 6.55 5.41
CA LYS A 47 -7.25 5.61 4.79
C LYS A 47 -6.99 5.40 3.29
N GLY A 48 -5.99 6.07 2.74
CA GLY A 48 -5.55 5.88 1.37
C GLY A 48 -6.47 6.45 0.30
N GLN A 49 -7.39 7.34 0.66
CA GLN A 49 -8.36 7.89 -0.29
C GLN A 49 -7.69 8.62 -1.44
N PHE A 50 -6.73 9.47 -1.13
CA PHE A 50 -6.03 10.27 -2.13
C PHE A 50 -5.20 9.41 -3.07
N ILE A 51 -4.36 8.52 -2.52
CA ILE A 51 -3.47 7.71 -3.33
C ILE A 51 -4.25 6.67 -4.16
N ARG A 52 -5.34 6.16 -3.61
CA ARG A 52 -6.21 5.23 -4.34
C ARG A 52 -6.81 5.90 -5.57
N LYS A 53 -7.30 7.12 -5.41
CA LYS A 53 -7.83 7.89 -6.53
C LYS A 53 -6.76 8.17 -7.57
N LYS A 54 -5.58 8.56 -7.13
CA LYS A 54 -4.45 8.81 -8.03
C LYS A 54 -4.08 7.57 -8.84
N ALA A 55 -4.03 6.41 -8.18
CA ALA A 55 -3.71 5.17 -8.85
C ALA A 55 -4.76 4.79 -9.90
N LEU A 56 -6.03 4.99 -9.56
CA LEU A 56 -7.14 4.73 -10.49
C LEU A 56 -7.10 5.65 -11.70
N ASP A 57 -6.78 6.92 -11.49
CA ASP A 57 -6.75 7.93 -12.54
C ASP A 57 -5.51 7.82 -13.43
N ASN A 58 -4.47 7.15 -12.96
CA ASN A 58 -3.17 7.06 -13.63
C ASN A 58 -2.68 5.61 -13.69
N PRO A 59 -3.31 4.75 -14.49
CA PRO A 59 -2.93 3.33 -14.54
C PRO A 59 -1.55 3.08 -15.09
N ASP A 60 -0.94 4.07 -15.74
CA ASP A 60 0.41 4.00 -16.29
C ASP A 60 1.53 4.35 -15.29
N LYS A 61 1.15 4.69 -14.06
CA LYS A 61 2.11 5.04 -12.99
C LYS A 61 2.00 4.05 -11.84
N ASP A 62 3.09 3.83 -11.15
CA ASP A 62 3.12 2.98 -9.96
C ASP A 62 3.09 3.83 -8.70
N TYR A 63 2.39 3.35 -7.69
CA TYR A 63 2.18 4.07 -6.42
C TYR A 63 2.52 3.18 -5.24
N ILE A 64 3.20 3.76 -4.25
CA ILE A 64 3.46 3.10 -2.97
C ILE A 64 2.98 4.02 -1.86
N ALA A 65 2.14 3.48 -0.99
CA ALA A 65 1.61 4.17 0.18
C ALA A 65 2.23 3.58 1.44
N ILE A 66 2.70 4.43 2.33
CA ILE A 66 3.33 4.01 3.59
C ILE A 66 2.48 4.51 4.75
N GLU A 67 2.16 3.61 5.66
CA GLU A 67 1.39 3.93 6.85
C GLU A 67 1.89 3.12 8.03
N GLY A 68 2.08 3.77 9.18
CA GLY A 68 2.62 3.11 10.36
C GLY A 68 1.58 2.45 11.25
N GLN A 69 0.33 2.91 11.19
CA GLN A 69 -0.72 2.40 12.07
C GLN A 69 -1.47 1.25 11.43
N ASP A 70 -1.42 0.08 12.06
CA ASP A 70 -1.98 -1.15 11.52
C ASP A 70 -3.49 -1.10 11.29
N THR A 71 -4.24 -0.51 12.21
CA THR A 71 -5.69 -0.38 12.06
C THR A 71 -6.06 0.59 10.93
N VAL A 72 -5.24 1.60 10.71
CA VAL A 72 -5.47 2.60 9.66
C VAL A 72 -5.15 2.00 8.29
N ILE A 73 -4.00 1.30 8.17
CA ILE A 73 -3.64 0.68 6.90
C ILE A 73 -4.62 -0.42 6.50
N LEU A 74 -5.18 -1.14 7.48
CA LEU A 74 -6.19 -2.14 7.18
C LEU A 74 -7.38 -1.52 6.46
N ARG A 75 -7.85 -0.38 6.90
CA ARG A 75 -8.95 0.33 6.23
C ARG A 75 -8.58 0.75 4.82
N ALA A 76 -7.35 1.22 4.63
CA ALA A 76 -6.88 1.59 3.30
C ALA A 76 -6.84 0.37 2.37
N LEU A 77 -6.40 -0.78 2.89
CA LEU A 77 -6.37 -2.03 2.13
C LEU A 77 -7.77 -2.51 1.76
N GLU A 78 -8.71 -2.44 2.70
CA GLU A 78 -10.11 -2.81 2.43
C GLU A 78 -10.70 -1.97 1.30
N LYS A 79 -10.46 -0.67 1.35
CA LYS A 79 -10.95 0.24 0.31
C LYS A 79 -10.28 0.01 -1.03
N ALA A 80 -8.99 -0.32 -1.03
CA ALA A 80 -8.27 -0.64 -2.27
C ALA A 80 -8.83 -1.91 -2.91
N ALA A 81 -9.15 -2.93 -2.10
CA ALA A 81 -9.75 -4.17 -2.59
C ALA A 81 -11.13 -3.90 -3.22
N GLU A 82 -11.95 -3.06 -2.59
CA GLU A 82 -13.25 -2.65 -3.16
C GLU A 82 -13.05 -1.99 -4.52
N ALA A 83 -12.11 -1.05 -4.61
CA ALA A 83 -11.83 -0.32 -5.84
C ALA A 83 -11.32 -1.26 -6.94
N ALA A 84 -10.48 -2.24 -6.58
CA ALA A 84 -9.99 -3.22 -7.52
C ALA A 84 -11.12 -4.07 -8.08
N GLY A 85 -12.06 -4.48 -7.24
CA GLY A 85 -13.23 -5.24 -7.67
C GLY A 85 -14.11 -4.44 -8.60
N GLU A 86 -14.40 -3.20 -8.28
CA GLU A 86 -15.28 -2.34 -9.07
C GLU A 86 -14.67 -1.92 -10.40
N THR A 87 -13.36 -1.65 -10.40
CA THR A 87 -12.70 -1.09 -11.59
C THR A 87 -12.11 -2.17 -12.50
N TYR A 88 -11.52 -3.21 -11.92
CA TYR A 88 -10.77 -4.21 -12.66
C TYR A 88 -11.35 -5.62 -12.58
N GLY A 89 -12.35 -5.82 -11.73
CA GLY A 89 -12.86 -7.17 -11.46
C GLY A 89 -11.80 -8.06 -10.82
N ALA A 90 -10.93 -7.47 -10.01
CA ALA A 90 -9.77 -8.14 -9.42
C ALA A 90 -9.76 -7.94 -7.90
N ASP A 91 -8.90 -8.68 -7.21
CA ASP A 91 -8.74 -8.55 -5.76
C ASP A 91 -7.66 -7.53 -5.38
N VAL A 92 -6.81 -7.15 -6.32
CA VAL A 92 -5.65 -6.28 -6.10
C VAL A 92 -5.61 -5.20 -7.16
N MET A 93 -5.36 -3.96 -6.73
CA MET A 93 -5.08 -2.87 -7.66
C MET A 93 -3.67 -3.08 -8.23
N PRO A 94 -3.52 -3.11 -9.58
CA PRO A 94 -2.24 -3.51 -10.17
C PRO A 94 -1.10 -2.51 -9.96
N ASN A 95 -1.41 -1.24 -9.78
CA ASN A 95 -0.40 -0.19 -9.71
C ASN A 95 -0.30 0.50 -8.35
N LEU A 96 -0.76 -0.17 -7.29
CA LEU A 96 -0.71 0.36 -5.93
C LEU A 96 -0.25 -0.73 -4.97
N ARG A 97 0.73 -0.40 -4.12
CA ARG A 97 1.15 -1.29 -3.03
C ARG A 97 1.26 -0.49 -1.75
N PHE A 98 1.01 -1.17 -0.64
CA PHE A 98 1.09 -0.58 0.69
C PHE A 98 2.28 -1.17 1.46
N ILE A 99 2.94 -0.32 2.24
CA ILE A 99 3.99 -0.75 3.16
C ILE A 99 3.57 -0.29 4.55
N MET A 100 3.54 -1.22 5.51
CA MET A 100 3.27 -0.90 6.90
C MET A 100 4.59 -0.61 7.59
N ALA A 101 4.91 0.68 7.72
CA ALA A 101 6.15 1.13 8.34
C ALA A 101 6.02 2.58 8.76
N TYR A 102 6.82 2.96 9.74
CA TYR A 102 6.93 4.35 10.13
C TYR A 102 7.95 5.06 9.24
N VAL A 103 7.77 6.36 9.08
CA VAL A 103 8.63 7.18 8.22
C VAL A 103 10.12 7.06 8.59
N ASP A 104 10.41 6.82 9.87
CA ASP A 104 11.78 6.68 10.37
C ASP A 104 12.52 5.49 9.76
N HIS A 105 11.79 4.53 9.21
CA HIS A 105 12.37 3.30 8.65
C HIS A 105 12.40 3.29 7.12
N MET A 106 12.06 4.41 6.49
CA MET A 106 12.00 4.47 5.03
C MET A 106 13.33 4.14 4.36
N SER A 107 14.44 4.62 4.94
CA SER A 107 15.76 4.37 4.35
C SER A 107 16.14 2.90 4.31
N ASP A 108 15.47 2.07 5.12
CA ASP A 108 15.76 0.64 5.19
C ASP A 108 15.33 -0.10 3.93
N PHE A 109 14.39 0.43 3.16
CA PHE A 109 13.87 -0.27 2.00
C PHE A 109 13.84 0.56 0.70
N PHE A 110 14.35 1.79 0.73
CA PHE A 110 14.52 2.58 -0.48
C PHE A 110 16.00 2.86 -0.72
N ARG A 111 16.43 2.70 -1.97
CA ARG A 111 17.78 3.05 -2.38
C ARG A 111 17.79 4.47 -2.89
N GLU A 112 18.87 5.19 -2.58
CA GLU A 112 19.13 6.49 -3.15
C GLU A 112 19.53 6.35 -4.62
N GLY A 113 19.11 7.28 -5.40
CA GLY A 113 19.44 7.35 -6.80
C GLY A 113 18.27 7.10 -7.71
#